data_2528cbcd43be5f993ddeed7c3181ec53
#
_entry.id   2528cbcd43be5f993ddeed7c3181ec53
#
_cell.length_a   1.000
_cell.length_b   1.000
_cell.length_c   1.000
_cell.angle_alpha   90.00
_cell.angle_beta   90.00
_cell.angle_gamma   90.00
#
_symmetry.space_group_name_H-M   'P 1'
#
loop_
_entity.id
_entity.type
_entity.pdbx_description
1 polymer ?
#
loop_
_entity_poly.entity_id
_entity_poly.type
_entity_poly.pdbx_seq_one_letter_code
_entity_poly.pdbx_strand_id
1 'polypeptide(L)'
;GLPEDTINLHFRGSAGQSFGAFVPKGITLRLEGDANDYVGKGLSGGRVIVHPDRRATFAAEDNIIAGNVIAYGATGGELFLRGVVGERFCVRNSGATAVVEGVGDHGCEYMTGGRVVVLGRTGRNFGAGMSGGIAYVYDADDSFADRVNYEMVVLEPLADDDVEFLRTLVTRHHEYTDSDVAKGLLVDWEGAVGRFRKVMPLDYRRVLDAMRDAEAAGLSEEETLQKVMGISHG
;
A
#
# COMPACT_ATOMS: atom_id res chain seq x y z
N GLY A 1 20.65 -8.79 -2.88
CA GLY A 1 20.31 -7.68 -3.78
C GLY A 1 21.38 -6.60 -3.72
N LEU A 2 21.32 -5.68 -4.65
CA LEU A 2 22.20 -4.51 -4.65
C LEU A 2 21.78 -3.53 -3.53
N PRO A 3 22.65 -2.60 -3.09
CA PRO A 3 22.26 -1.48 -2.26
C PRO A 3 21.10 -0.70 -2.91
N GLU A 4 20.29 -0.01 -2.09
CA GLU A 4 19.18 0.79 -2.62
C GLU A 4 19.69 1.84 -3.63
N ASP A 5 18.87 2.13 -4.62
CA ASP A 5 19.14 3.14 -5.67
C ASP A 5 20.45 2.96 -6.45
N THR A 6 20.98 1.73 -6.52
CA THR A 6 22.17 1.42 -7.32
C THR A 6 21.90 1.65 -8.82
N ILE A 7 20.73 1.27 -9.30
CA ILE A 7 20.30 1.46 -10.70
C ILE A 7 19.02 2.29 -10.70
N ASN A 8 19.09 3.46 -11.31
CA ASN A 8 17.94 4.35 -11.48
C ASN A 8 17.64 4.51 -12.97
N LEU A 9 16.46 4.10 -13.39
CA LEU A 9 16.00 4.20 -14.77
C LEU A 9 14.79 5.13 -14.87
N HIS A 10 14.89 6.12 -15.75
CA HIS A 10 13.83 7.09 -16.00
C HIS A 10 13.23 6.86 -17.39
N PHE A 11 11.92 6.70 -17.42
CA PHE A 11 11.13 6.49 -18.64
C PHE A 11 10.13 7.63 -18.81
N ARG A 12 9.76 7.91 -20.06
CA ARG A 12 8.71 8.87 -20.41
C ARG A 12 7.77 8.29 -21.44
N GLY A 13 6.47 8.50 -21.26
CA GLY A 13 5.41 8.03 -22.14
C GLY A 13 4.64 6.87 -21.57
N SER A 14 3.99 6.07 -22.42
CA SER A 14 3.18 4.93 -22.04
C SER A 14 4.00 3.65 -21.94
N ALA A 15 4.07 3.03 -20.77
CA ALA A 15 4.91 1.84 -20.55
C ALA A 15 4.22 0.52 -20.93
N GLY A 16 2.90 0.50 -21.15
CA GLY A 16 2.15 -0.72 -21.49
C GLY A 16 2.00 -1.68 -20.32
N GLN A 17 1.95 -2.98 -20.61
CA GLN A 17 1.71 -4.07 -19.65
C GLN A 17 2.94 -4.40 -18.81
N SER A 18 2.70 -4.75 -17.54
CA SER A 18 3.70 -5.33 -16.63
C SER A 18 4.95 -4.47 -16.39
N PHE A 19 4.81 -3.14 -16.45
CA PHE A 19 5.92 -2.25 -16.12
C PHE A 19 6.42 -2.50 -14.70
N GLY A 20 7.73 -2.68 -14.53
CA GLY A 20 8.35 -2.94 -13.23
C GLY A 20 8.02 -4.33 -12.63
N ALA A 21 7.60 -5.31 -13.44
CA ALA A 21 7.38 -6.66 -12.97
C ALA A 21 8.70 -7.28 -12.46
N PHE A 22 8.64 -7.93 -11.29
CA PHE A 22 9.74 -8.68 -10.65
C PHE A 22 11.01 -7.87 -10.33
N VAL A 23 10.91 -6.54 -10.24
CA VAL A 23 12.08 -5.68 -9.97
C VAL A 23 12.67 -6.01 -8.60
N PRO A 24 13.97 -6.42 -8.55
CA PRO A 24 14.64 -6.77 -7.31
C PRO A 24 15.20 -5.53 -6.59
N LYS A 25 15.60 -5.72 -5.34
CA LYS A 25 16.25 -4.69 -4.51
C LYS A 25 17.45 -4.05 -5.24
N GLY A 26 17.57 -2.73 -5.12
CA GLY A 26 18.64 -1.92 -5.68
C GLY A 26 18.30 -1.26 -7.03
N ILE A 27 17.14 -1.55 -7.60
CA ILE A 27 16.66 -0.97 -8.86
C ILE A 27 15.45 -0.07 -8.58
N THR A 28 15.52 1.16 -9.04
CA THR A 28 14.41 2.12 -9.04
C THR A 28 14.02 2.44 -10.48
N LEU A 29 12.75 2.21 -10.80
CA LEU A 29 12.13 2.58 -12.07
C LEU A 29 11.21 3.78 -11.85
N ARG A 30 11.41 4.84 -12.61
CA ARG A 30 10.53 6.01 -12.62
C ARG A 30 9.93 6.17 -14.00
N LEU A 31 8.60 6.24 -14.06
CA LEU A 31 7.84 6.50 -15.28
C LEU A 31 7.13 7.85 -15.16
N GLU A 32 7.48 8.79 -16.03
CA GLU A 32 6.72 10.01 -16.27
C GLU A 32 5.76 9.76 -17.44
N GLY A 33 4.51 9.42 -17.11
CA GLY A 33 3.51 9.00 -18.08
C GLY A 33 2.47 8.07 -17.45
N ASP A 34 2.04 7.06 -18.20
CA ASP A 34 1.03 6.09 -17.81
C ASP A 34 1.44 4.65 -18.12
N ALA A 35 0.75 3.69 -17.53
CA ALA A 35 0.97 2.27 -17.78
C ALA A 35 -0.37 1.52 -17.85
N ASN A 36 -0.33 0.26 -18.31
CA ASN A 36 -1.49 -0.60 -18.35
C ASN A 36 -1.54 -1.51 -17.11
N ASP A 37 -2.01 -2.77 -17.29
CA ASP A 37 -2.18 -3.70 -16.20
C ASP A 37 -0.84 -4.25 -15.66
N TYR A 38 -0.88 -4.83 -14.46
CA TYR A 38 0.20 -5.56 -13.82
C TYR A 38 1.47 -4.76 -13.51
N VAL A 39 1.39 -3.45 -13.34
CA VAL A 39 2.54 -2.67 -12.85
C VAL A 39 3.00 -3.23 -11.50
N GLY A 40 4.30 -3.49 -11.37
CA GLY A 40 4.88 -4.03 -10.14
C GLY A 40 4.44 -5.45 -9.79
N LYS A 41 3.90 -6.24 -10.75
CA LYS A 41 3.59 -7.66 -10.53
C LYS A 41 4.82 -8.39 -10.02
N GLY A 42 4.70 -9.09 -8.87
CA GLY A 42 5.80 -9.83 -8.28
C GLY A 42 7.01 -8.96 -7.90
N LEU A 43 6.82 -7.66 -7.68
CA LEU A 43 7.87 -6.76 -7.18
C LEU A 43 8.56 -7.40 -5.97
N SER A 44 9.91 -7.48 -5.99
CA SER A 44 10.66 -8.27 -5.03
C SER A 44 11.76 -7.49 -4.29
N GLY A 45 11.56 -6.20 -4.09
CA GLY A 45 12.45 -5.35 -3.29
C GLY A 45 12.91 -4.05 -3.96
N GLY A 46 12.65 -3.87 -5.25
CA GLY A 46 12.92 -2.60 -5.94
C GLY A 46 11.88 -1.53 -5.70
N ARG A 47 12.02 -0.41 -6.37
CA ARG A 47 11.08 0.71 -6.29
C ARG A 47 10.52 1.04 -7.67
N VAL A 48 9.19 1.21 -7.74
CA VAL A 48 8.49 1.65 -8.95
C VAL A 48 7.73 2.92 -8.63
N ILE A 49 7.95 3.97 -9.43
CA ILE A 49 7.33 5.28 -9.29
C ILE A 49 6.66 5.63 -10.61
N VAL A 50 5.36 5.92 -10.59
CA VAL A 50 4.59 6.34 -11.76
C VAL A 50 3.85 7.63 -11.45
N HIS A 51 4.03 8.64 -12.28
CA HIS A 51 3.34 9.92 -12.15
C HIS A 51 3.06 10.50 -13.54
N PRO A 52 2.01 11.33 -13.71
CA PRO A 52 1.74 12.00 -14.97
C PRO A 52 2.92 12.85 -15.45
N ASP A 53 2.96 13.14 -16.77
CA ASP A 53 3.87 14.16 -17.31
C ASP A 53 3.70 15.46 -16.49
N ARG A 54 4.79 16.09 -16.10
CA ARG A 54 4.80 17.33 -15.30
C ARG A 54 4.08 18.49 -15.99
N ARG A 55 3.88 18.41 -17.31
CA ARG A 55 3.13 19.39 -18.10
C ARG A 55 1.64 19.08 -18.16
N ALA A 56 1.20 17.96 -17.61
CA ALA A 56 -0.21 17.61 -17.57
C ALA A 56 -0.99 18.66 -16.77
N THR A 57 -2.16 19.04 -17.28
CA THR A 57 -3.01 20.06 -16.68
C THR A 57 -4.26 19.50 -15.99
N PHE A 58 -4.39 18.17 -15.97
CA PHE A 58 -5.50 17.49 -15.31
C PHE A 58 -5.15 17.16 -13.85
N ALA A 59 -6.14 17.03 -12.99
CA ALA A 59 -6.00 16.55 -11.64
C ALA A 59 -5.68 15.03 -11.66
N ALA A 60 -4.51 14.64 -11.13
CA ALA A 60 -4.08 13.25 -11.20
C ALA A 60 -5.01 12.32 -10.42
N GLU A 61 -5.51 12.77 -9.29
CA GLU A 61 -6.42 12.05 -8.39
C GLU A 61 -7.79 11.72 -9.00
N ASP A 62 -8.13 12.35 -10.12
CA ASP A 62 -9.36 12.09 -10.87
C ASP A 62 -9.13 11.24 -12.13
N ASN A 63 -7.88 10.88 -12.42
CA ASN A 63 -7.50 10.24 -13.68
C ASN A 63 -6.73 8.93 -13.47
N ILE A 64 -6.98 7.97 -14.37
CA ILE A 64 -6.29 6.68 -14.36
C ILE A 64 -4.83 6.85 -14.79
N ILE A 65 -3.90 6.41 -13.94
CA ILE A 65 -2.45 6.41 -14.21
C ILE A 65 -1.94 5.01 -14.59
N ALA A 66 -2.58 3.96 -14.10
CA ALA A 66 -2.26 2.58 -14.43
C ALA A 66 -3.54 1.74 -14.44
N GLY A 67 -3.50 0.60 -15.11
CA GLY A 67 -4.65 -0.29 -15.27
C GLY A 67 -4.98 -1.11 -14.03
N ASN A 68 -5.34 -2.38 -14.25
CA ASN A 68 -5.78 -3.32 -13.22
C ASN A 68 -4.62 -4.17 -12.66
N VAL A 69 -4.88 -4.81 -11.53
CA VAL A 69 -4.01 -5.86 -10.95
C VAL A 69 -2.59 -5.36 -10.64
N ILE A 70 -2.50 -4.12 -10.20
CA ILE A 70 -1.24 -3.48 -9.84
C ILE A 70 -0.67 -4.10 -8.56
N ALA A 71 0.64 -4.35 -8.51
CA ALA A 71 1.35 -4.99 -7.40
C ALA A 71 0.86 -6.42 -7.07
N TYR A 72 0.27 -7.13 -8.04
CA TYR A 72 -0.18 -8.51 -7.86
C TYR A 72 0.97 -9.41 -7.40
N GLY A 73 0.79 -10.08 -6.26
CA GLY A 73 1.77 -11.01 -5.71
C GLY A 73 3.13 -10.40 -5.40
N ALA A 74 3.22 -9.09 -5.17
CA ALA A 74 4.44 -8.42 -4.75
C ALA A 74 4.90 -8.95 -3.39
N THR A 75 6.19 -9.23 -3.26
CA THR A 75 6.79 -9.85 -2.06
C THR A 75 7.64 -8.88 -1.25
N GLY A 76 7.96 -7.72 -1.81
CA GLY A 76 8.75 -6.67 -1.17
C GLY A 76 8.95 -5.48 -2.09
N GLY A 77 9.60 -4.44 -1.60
CA GLY A 77 9.84 -3.22 -2.35
C GLY A 77 8.76 -2.16 -2.18
N GLU A 78 8.79 -1.15 -3.02
CA GLU A 78 7.96 0.04 -2.86
C GLU A 78 7.31 0.47 -4.19
N LEU A 79 6.07 0.91 -4.11
CA LEU A 79 5.30 1.40 -5.24
C LEU A 79 4.66 2.76 -4.89
N PHE A 80 4.90 3.78 -5.72
CA PHE A 80 4.33 5.11 -5.57
C PHE A 80 3.64 5.53 -6.86
N LEU A 81 2.32 5.68 -6.82
CA LEU A 81 1.49 5.95 -8.00
C LEU A 81 0.67 7.22 -7.77
N ARG A 82 1.00 8.29 -8.50
CA ARG A 82 0.21 9.53 -8.50
C ARG A 82 -0.92 9.42 -9.51
N GLY A 83 -2.12 9.20 -9.02
CA GLY A 83 -3.34 9.02 -9.79
C GLY A 83 -4.12 7.81 -9.34
N VAL A 84 -5.19 7.50 -10.07
CA VAL A 84 -6.10 6.40 -9.81
C VAL A 84 -5.64 5.15 -10.57
N VAL A 85 -5.81 3.98 -9.98
CA VAL A 85 -5.63 2.69 -10.67
C VAL A 85 -6.94 1.91 -10.72
N GLY A 86 -6.97 0.89 -11.56
CA GLY A 86 -8.15 0.06 -11.77
C GLY A 86 -8.42 -0.91 -10.62
N GLU A 87 -9.08 -2.02 -10.94
CA GLU A 87 -9.46 -3.05 -9.97
C GLU A 87 -8.28 -3.88 -9.49
N ARG A 88 -8.45 -4.54 -8.33
CA ARG A 88 -7.54 -5.55 -7.79
C ARG A 88 -6.13 -5.03 -7.48
N PHE A 89 -6.07 -3.84 -6.93
CA PHE A 89 -4.81 -3.28 -6.42
C PHE A 89 -4.28 -4.10 -5.25
N CYS A 90 -2.98 -4.45 -5.26
CA CYS A 90 -2.28 -5.20 -4.21
C CYS A 90 -2.88 -6.58 -3.88
N VAL A 91 -3.59 -7.21 -4.82
CA VAL A 91 -4.06 -8.59 -4.63
C VAL A 91 -2.89 -9.52 -4.39
N ARG A 92 -2.97 -10.33 -3.33
CA ARG A 92 -1.90 -11.25 -2.89
C ARG A 92 -0.55 -10.57 -2.62
N ASN A 93 -0.54 -9.27 -2.31
CA ASN A 93 0.67 -8.63 -1.80
C ASN A 93 1.07 -9.29 -0.47
N SER A 94 2.33 -9.67 -0.33
CA SER A 94 2.87 -10.35 0.86
C SER A 94 3.98 -9.58 1.58
N GLY A 95 4.43 -8.42 1.04
CA GLY A 95 5.50 -7.68 1.70
C GLY A 95 5.84 -6.31 1.11
N ALA A 96 5.27 -5.93 -0.03
CA ALA A 96 5.53 -4.63 -0.62
C ALA A 96 4.76 -3.50 0.09
N THR A 97 5.35 -2.30 0.09
CA THR A 97 4.70 -1.06 0.50
C THR A 97 4.22 -0.31 -0.73
N ALA A 98 2.96 0.08 -0.77
CA ALA A 98 2.36 0.76 -1.91
C ALA A 98 1.55 1.98 -1.49
N VAL A 99 1.70 3.08 -2.25
CA VAL A 99 0.92 4.33 -2.09
C VAL A 99 0.27 4.68 -3.42
N VAL A 100 -1.02 4.99 -3.39
CA VAL A 100 -1.83 5.34 -4.56
C VAL A 100 -2.90 6.37 -4.20
N GLU A 101 -3.39 7.15 -5.17
CA GLU A 101 -4.39 8.21 -4.93
C GLU A 101 -5.83 7.77 -5.13
N GLY A 102 -6.06 6.56 -5.59
CA GLY A 102 -7.38 5.94 -5.69
C GLY A 102 -7.33 4.57 -6.34
N VAL A 103 -8.29 3.71 -6.00
CA VAL A 103 -8.35 2.32 -6.51
C VAL A 103 -9.78 1.95 -6.88
N GLY A 104 -9.92 1.01 -7.81
CA GLY A 104 -11.18 0.37 -8.17
C GLY A 104 -11.61 -0.71 -7.16
N ASP A 105 -12.47 -1.63 -7.62
CA ASP A 105 -13.00 -2.72 -6.81
C ASP A 105 -11.92 -3.74 -6.39
N HIS A 106 -12.16 -4.46 -5.30
CA HIS A 106 -11.32 -5.59 -4.85
C HIS A 106 -9.88 -5.20 -4.43
N GLY A 107 -9.68 -3.99 -3.93
CA GLY A 107 -8.37 -3.59 -3.38
C GLY A 107 -7.94 -4.46 -2.20
N CYS A 108 -6.66 -4.83 -2.13
CA CYS A 108 -6.05 -5.66 -1.08
C CYS A 108 -6.68 -7.06 -0.89
N GLU A 109 -7.36 -7.59 -1.91
CA GLU A 109 -7.97 -8.91 -1.87
C GLU A 109 -6.89 -10.00 -1.71
N TYR A 110 -7.09 -10.91 -0.76
CA TYR A 110 -6.12 -11.98 -0.41
C TYR A 110 -4.70 -11.47 -0.06
N MET A 111 -4.56 -10.23 0.36
CA MET A 111 -3.29 -9.70 0.85
C MET A 111 -2.86 -10.45 2.12
N THR A 112 -1.57 -10.83 2.20
CA THR A 112 -1.01 -11.62 3.29
C THR A 112 0.10 -10.90 4.06
N GLY A 113 0.55 -9.74 3.58
CA GLY A 113 1.60 -8.94 4.21
C GLY A 113 1.83 -7.62 3.51
N GLY A 114 2.78 -6.83 3.99
CA GLY A 114 3.10 -5.52 3.46
C GLY A 114 2.20 -4.40 4.00
N ARG A 115 2.35 -3.22 3.42
CA ARG A 115 1.63 -2.01 3.83
C ARG A 115 1.06 -1.29 2.60
N VAL A 116 -0.20 -0.90 2.65
CA VAL A 116 -0.88 -0.21 1.56
C VAL A 116 -1.49 1.09 2.07
N VAL A 117 -1.28 2.19 1.33
CA VAL A 117 -1.88 3.49 1.62
C VAL A 117 -2.65 3.97 0.39
N VAL A 118 -3.95 4.20 0.54
CA VAL A 118 -4.81 4.79 -0.47
C VAL A 118 -5.21 6.19 -0.01
N LEU A 119 -4.84 7.20 -0.78
CA LEU A 119 -5.04 8.62 -0.43
C LEU A 119 -6.38 9.19 -0.94
N GLY A 120 -7.24 8.35 -1.48
CA GLY A 120 -8.52 8.75 -2.04
C GLY A 120 -9.52 7.61 -2.11
N ARG A 121 -10.40 7.65 -3.11
CA ARG A 121 -11.53 6.74 -3.21
C ARG A 121 -11.12 5.29 -3.45
N THR A 122 -11.92 4.37 -2.91
CA THR A 122 -11.83 2.94 -3.20
C THR A 122 -13.11 2.47 -3.88
N GLY A 123 -13.02 1.37 -4.61
CA GLY A 123 -14.18 0.59 -5.02
C GLY A 123 -14.71 -0.29 -3.89
N ARG A 124 -15.67 -1.15 -4.21
CA ARG A 124 -16.30 -2.10 -3.29
C ARG A 124 -15.41 -3.31 -3.00
N ASN A 125 -15.82 -4.08 -1.99
CA ASN A 125 -15.22 -5.36 -1.63
C ASN A 125 -13.73 -5.26 -1.24
N PHE A 126 -13.35 -4.13 -0.62
CA PHE A 126 -11.98 -3.90 -0.18
C PHE A 126 -11.60 -4.86 0.96
N GLY A 127 -10.42 -5.45 0.89
CA GLY A 127 -9.88 -6.34 1.92
C GLY A 127 -10.50 -7.74 1.96
N ALA A 128 -11.26 -8.17 0.94
CA ALA A 128 -11.83 -9.51 0.89
C ALA A 128 -10.74 -10.58 0.96
N GLY A 129 -10.88 -11.54 1.90
CA GLY A 129 -9.90 -12.60 2.11
C GLY A 129 -8.52 -12.12 2.58
N MET A 130 -8.38 -10.87 3.00
CA MET A 130 -7.13 -10.33 3.53
C MET A 130 -6.80 -10.96 4.87
N SER A 131 -5.66 -11.65 4.96
CA SER A 131 -5.25 -12.40 6.16
C SER A 131 -4.00 -11.83 6.85
N GLY A 132 -3.30 -10.88 6.21
CA GLY A 132 -2.10 -10.25 6.78
C GLY A 132 -1.76 -8.92 6.14
N GLY A 133 -0.77 -8.23 6.71
CA GLY A 133 -0.46 -6.85 6.35
C GLY A 133 -1.49 -5.85 6.89
N ILE A 134 -1.29 -4.57 6.56
CA ILE A 134 -2.17 -3.49 7.00
C ILE A 134 -2.43 -2.56 5.83
N ALA A 135 -3.69 -2.16 5.63
CA ALA A 135 -4.04 -1.10 4.69
C ALA A 135 -4.57 0.14 5.42
N TYR A 136 -4.27 1.30 4.87
CA TYR A 136 -4.73 2.59 5.35
C TYR A 136 -5.43 3.32 4.21
N VAL A 137 -6.62 3.82 4.45
CA VAL A 137 -7.41 4.53 3.46
C VAL A 137 -7.80 5.89 3.99
N TYR A 138 -7.50 6.94 3.25
CA TYR A 138 -7.99 8.28 3.53
C TYR A 138 -9.45 8.40 3.11
N ASP A 139 -10.33 8.52 4.09
CA ASP A 139 -11.78 8.52 3.95
C ASP A 139 -12.31 9.96 4.09
N ALA A 140 -12.29 10.68 2.98
CA ALA A 140 -12.63 12.10 2.96
C ALA A 140 -14.12 12.36 3.21
N ASP A 141 -14.99 11.42 2.83
CA ASP A 141 -16.46 11.56 2.81
C ASP A 141 -17.18 10.56 3.73
N ASP A 142 -16.43 9.85 4.58
CA ASP A 142 -16.92 8.81 5.51
C ASP A 142 -17.69 7.67 4.82
N SER A 143 -17.37 7.37 3.55
CA SER A 143 -18.05 6.33 2.75
C SER A 143 -17.28 5.00 2.69
N PHE A 144 -16.04 4.96 3.17
CA PHE A 144 -15.18 3.78 3.02
C PHE A 144 -15.70 2.55 3.76
N ALA A 145 -16.32 2.74 4.92
CA ALA A 145 -16.86 1.64 5.72
C ALA A 145 -17.85 0.75 4.93
N ASP A 146 -18.65 1.35 4.03
CA ASP A 146 -19.62 0.64 3.19
C ASP A 146 -18.98 -0.17 2.05
N ARG A 147 -17.69 0.01 1.83
CA ARG A 147 -16.92 -0.62 0.73
C ARG A 147 -16.04 -1.76 1.19
N VAL A 148 -15.90 -1.95 2.51
CA VAL A 148 -15.04 -2.97 3.12
C VAL A 148 -15.76 -4.32 3.18
N ASN A 149 -15.03 -5.38 2.88
CA ASN A 149 -15.50 -6.74 3.14
C ASN A 149 -15.05 -7.16 4.54
N TYR A 150 -15.98 -7.18 5.50
CA TYR A 150 -15.71 -7.44 6.91
C TYR A 150 -15.59 -8.92 7.29
N GLU A 151 -15.55 -9.84 6.33
CA GLU A 151 -15.45 -11.27 6.64
C GLU A 151 -14.20 -11.62 7.46
N MET A 152 -13.05 -11.02 7.09
CA MET A 152 -11.76 -11.32 7.72
C MET A 152 -11.02 -10.08 8.24
N VAL A 153 -11.60 -8.89 8.11
CA VAL A 153 -10.96 -7.64 8.54
C VAL A 153 -11.87 -6.79 9.41
N VAL A 154 -11.26 -5.88 10.16
CA VAL A 154 -11.95 -4.83 10.92
C VAL A 154 -11.32 -3.48 10.60
N LEU A 155 -12.09 -2.41 10.83
CA LEU A 155 -11.56 -1.05 10.87
C LEU A 155 -11.15 -0.71 12.30
N GLU A 156 -9.93 -0.20 12.46
CA GLU A 156 -9.38 0.17 13.75
C GLU A 156 -8.92 1.63 13.76
N PRO A 157 -8.85 2.26 14.92
CA PRO A 157 -8.18 3.53 15.08
C PRO A 157 -6.68 3.38 14.80
N LEU A 158 -6.04 4.48 14.38
CA LEU A 158 -4.59 4.54 14.25
C LEU A 158 -3.92 4.55 15.63
N ALA A 159 -2.80 3.84 15.74
CA ALA A 159 -1.87 3.98 16.84
C ALA A 159 -0.79 5.05 16.50
N ASP A 160 0.01 5.47 17.46
CA ASP A 160 1.02 6.52 17.26
C ASP A 160 2.06 6.14 16.19
N ASP A 161 2.46 4.88 16.16
CA ASP A 161 3.37 4.33 15.15
C ASP A 161 2.75 4.29 13.74
N ASP A 162 1.43 4.08 13.62
CA ASP A 162 0.71 4.19 12.35
C ASP A 162 0.73 5.65 11.85
N VAL A 163 0.57 6.62 12.74
CA VAL A 163 0.58 8.05 12.39
C VAL A 163 1.93 8.48 11.84
N GLU A 164 3.01 8.08 12.50
CA GLU A 164 4.37 8.37 12.07
C GLU A 164 4.70 7.68 10.73
N PHE A 165 4.33 6.42 10.60
CA PHE A 165 4.48 5.65 9.37
C PHE A 165 3.74 6.31 8.19
N LEU A 166 2.47 6.68 8.38
CA LEU A 166 1.67 7.35 7.35
C LEU A 166 2.27 8.67 6.93
N ARG A 167 2.68 9.50 7.90
CA ARG A 167 3.31 10.79 7.60
C ARG A 167 4.57 10.63 6.76
N THR A 168 5.40 9.65 7.11
CA THR A 168 6.62 9.33 6.36
C THR A 168 6.29 8.90 4.92
N LEU A 169 5.33 8.02 4.72
CA LEU A 169 4.97 7.55 3.38
C LEU A 169 4.30 8.62 2.53
N VAL A 170 3.41 9.42 3.10
CA VAL A 170 2.76 10.54 2.39
C VAL A 170 3.81 11.58 1.99
N THR A 171 4.79 11.88 2.86
CA THR A 171 5.91 12.76 2.54
C THR A 171 6.72 12.21 1.36
N ARG A 172 7.11 10.95 1.42
CA ARG A 172 7.86 10.29 0.33
C ARG A 172 7.05 10.23 -0.97
N HIS A 173 5.74 10.01 -0.88
CA HIS A 173 4.88 10.01 -2.05
C HIS A 173 4.88 11.38 -2.73
N HIS A 174 4.78 12.47 -1.95
CA HIS A 174 4.92 13.82 -2.47
C HIS A 174 6.31 14.05 -3.11
N GLU A 175 7.38 13.70 -2.42
CA GLU A 175 8.76 13.87 -2.90
C GLU A 175 9.04 13.13 -4.22
N TYR A 176 8.50 11.91 -4.36
CA TYR A 176 8.73 11.10 -5.55
C TYR A 176 7.86 11.46 -6.73
N THR A 177 6.65 11.98 -6.50
CA THR A 177 5.63 12.12 -7.54
C THR A 177 5.12 13.54 -7.74
N ASP A 178 5.51 14.50 -6.90
CA ASP A 178 4.94 15.87 -6.84
C ASP A 178 3.41 15.85 -6.61
N SER A 179 2.91 14.89 -5.81
CA SER A 179 1.47 14.72 -5.54
C SER A 179 0.86 15.92 -4.84
N ASP A 180 -0.17 16.51 -5.44
CA ASP A 180 -0.93 17.62 -4.84
C ASP A 180 -1.81 17.12 -3.69
N VAL A 181 -2.36 15.90 -3.80
CA VAL A 181 -3.11 15.23 -2.73
C VAL A 181 -2.24 15.07 -1.50
N ALA A 182 -1.07 14.45 -1.64
CA ALA A 182 -0.14 14.26 -0.53
C ALA A 182 0.29 15.59 0.09
N LYS A 183 0.58 16.60 -0.74
CA LYS A 183 0.91 17.95 -0.29
C LYS A 183 -0.22 18.56 0.55
N GLY A 184 -1.46 18.46 0.07
CA GLY A 184 -2.63 18.96 0.77
C GLY A 184 -2.81 18.32 2.14
N LEU A 185 -2.65 16.99 2.24
CA LEU A 185 -2.73 16.25 3.50
C LEU A 185 -1.62 16.67 4.48
N LEU A 186 -0.40 16.90 3.99
CA LEU A 186 0.73 17.32 4.83
C LEU A 186 0.61 18.74 5.37
N VAL A 187 -0.06 19.64 4.66
CA VAL A 187 -0.31 21.03 5.10
C VAL A 187 -1.19 21.07 6.35
N ASP A 188 -2.19 20.20 6.44
CA ASP A 188 -3.06 20.04 7.61
C ASP A 188 -3.04 18.59 8.09
N TRP A 189 -1.87 18.13 8.50
CA TRP A 189 -1.66 16.74 8.88
C TRP A 189 -2.53 16.31 10.06
N GLU A 190 -2.68 17.16 11.06
CA GLU A 190 -3.48 16.86 12.25
C GLU A 190 -4.96 16.68 11.91
N GLY A 191 -5.49 17.50 11.02
CA GLY A 191 -6.86 17.34 10.49
C GLY A 191 -6.99 16.13 9.57
N ALA A 192 -5.99 15.85 8.75
CA ALA A 192 -6.01 14.75 7.79
C ALA A 192 -5.88 13.38 8.46
N VAL A 193 -5.01 13.23 9.45
CA VAL A 193 -4.73 11.93 10.07
C VAL A 193 -5.97 11.29 10.71
N GLY A 194 -6.85 12.10 11.29
CA GLY A 194 -8.10 11.63 11.88
C GLY A 194 -9.10 11.02 10.88
N ARG A 195 -8.90 11.24 9.58
CA ARG A 195 -9.72 10.67 8.51
C ARG A 195 -9.16 9.39 7.91
N PHE A 196 -7.97 8.96 8.29
CA PHE A 196 -7.47 7.66 7.87
C PHE A 196 -8.20 6.53 8.60
N ARG A 197 -8.56 5.49 7.86
CA ARG A 197 -9.12 4.24 8.36
C ARG A 197 -8.08 3.14 8.20
N LYS A 198 -7.81 2.42 9.29
CA LYS A 198 -6.88 1.29 9.31
C LYS A 198 -7.66 0.00 9.11
N VAL A 199 -7.33 -0.74 8.06
CA VAL A 199 -7.88 -2.07 7.78
C VAL A 199 -6.94 -3.11 8.36
N MET A 200 -7.40 -3.83 9.36
CA MET A 200 -6.62 -4.83 10.11
C MET A 200 -7.24 -6.21 9.95
N PRO A 201 -6.50 -7.21 9.42
CA PRO A 201 -6.96 -8.59 9.43
C PRO A 201 -7.06 -9.15 10.85
N LEU A 202 -8.14 -9.87 11.13
CA LEU A 202 -8.44 -10.43 12.47
C LEU A 202 -7.35 -11.39 12.95
N ASP A 203 -6.91 -12.30 12.08
CA ASP A 203 -5.87 -13.27 12.43
C ASP A 203 -4.51 -12.60 12.61
N TYR A 204 -4.18 -11.63 11.77
CA TYR A 204 -2.94 -10.87 11.91
C TYR A 204 -2.91 -10.05 13.21
N ARG A 205 -4.06 -9.47 13.61
CA ARG A 205 -4.21 -8.80 14.90
C ARG A 205 -3.88 -9.73 16.06
N ARG A 206 -4.44 -10.96 16.06
CA ARG A 206 -4.16 -11.97 17.09
C ARG A 206 -2.67 -12.30 17.20
N VAL A 207 -2.00 -12.43 16.04
CA VAL A 207 -0.56 -12.66 15.99
C VAL A 207 0.22 -11.49 16.60
N LEU A 208 -0.10 -10.25 16.21
CA LEU A 208 0.56 -9.05 16.74
C LEU A 208 0.35 -8.89 18.25
N ASP A 209 -0.85 -9.16 18.76
CA ASP A 209 -1.15 -9.11 20.18
C ASP A 209 -0.35 -10.18 20.94
N ALA A 210 -0.28 -11.40 20.41
CA ALA A 210 0.52 -12.48 21.02
C ALA A 210 2.03 -12.17 21.03
N MET A 211 2.54 -11.54 19.98
CA MET A 211 3.95 -11.10 19.93
C MET A 211 4.22 -10.01 20.98
N ARG A 212 3.33 -9.03 21.10
CA ARG A 212 3.42 -7.95 22.11
C ARG A 212 3.39 -8.50 23.53
N ASP A 213 2.47 -9.44 23.81
CA ASP A 213 2.37 -10.11 25.10
C ASP A 213 3.62 -10.95 25.44
N ALA A 214 4.21 -11.61 24.43
CA ALA A 214 5.43 -12.37 24.60
C ALA A 214 6.64 -11.45 24.92
N GLU A 215 6.75 -10.33 24.22
CA GLU A 215 7.79 -9.33 24.46
C GLU A 215 7.65 -8.73 25.87
N ALA A 216 6.43 -8.36 26.28
CA ALA A 216 6.14 -7.85 27.63
C ALA A 216 6.46 -8.87 28.72
N ALA A 217 6.31 -10.17 28.43
CA ALA A 217 6.66 -11.26 29.33
C ALA A 217 8.15 -11.64 29.31
N GLY A 218 8.96 -11.01 28.42
CA GLY A 218 10.39 -11.28 28.28
C GLY A 218 10.70 -12.67 27.70
N LEU A 219 9.79 -13.24 26.90
CA LEU A 219 10.00 -14.53 26.25
C LEU A 219 11.08 -14.46 25.18
N SER A 220 11.80 -15.56 24.98
CA SER A 220 12.75 -15.71 23.88
C SER A 220 12.03 -15.75 22.52
N GLU A 221 12.78 -15.54 21.44
CA GLU A 221 12.25 -15.65 20.07
C GLU A 221 11.59 -17.02 19.80
N GLU A 222 12.19 -18.10 20.31
CA GLU A 222 11.68 -19.47 20.13
C GLU A 222 10.36 -19.68 20.86
N GLU A 223 10.24 -19.22 22.12
CA GLU A 223 9.00 -19.28 22.90
C GLU A 223 7.90 -18.41 22.28
N THR A 224 8.26 -17.23 21.80
CA THR A 224 7.35 -16.34 21.08
C THR A 224 6.81 -17.00 19.82
N LEU A 225 7.68 -17.64 19.03
CA LEU A 225 7.29 -18.34 17.81
C LEU A 225 6.33 -19.51 18.12
N GLN A 226 6.62 -20.31 19.15
CA GLN A 226 5.73 -21.39 19.59
C GLN A 226 4.35 -20.87 20.01
N LYS A 227 4.30 -19.76 20.75
CA LYS A 227 3.03 -19.12 21.16
C LYS A 227 2.22 -18.66 19.96
N VAL A 228 2.87 -18.03 18.98
CA VAL A 228 2.21 -17.54 17.76
C VAL A 228 1.72 -18.70 16.89
N MET A 229 2.50 -19.76 16.72
CA MET A 229 2.08 -20.93 15.95
C MET A 229 0.89 -21.66 16.58
N GLY A 230 0.79 -21.67 17.91
CA GLY A 230 -0.36 -22.23 18.63
C GLY A 230 -1.68 -21.47 18.35
N ILE A 231 -1.60 -20.18 18.03
CA ILE A 231 -2.77 -19.35 17.72
C ILE A 231 -3.27 -19.56 16.29
N SER A 232 -2.37 -19.85 15.34
CA SER A 232 -2.72 -20.03 13.93
C SER A 232 -3.42 -21.37 13.62
N HIS A 233 -3.54 -22.26 14.59
CA HIS A 233 -4.18 -23.58 14.45
C HIS A 233 -5.46 -23.76 15.26
N GLY A 234 -5.97 -22.72 15.88
CA GLY A 234 -7.26 -22.66 16.61
C GLY A 234 -8.23 -21.69 16.00
#